data_88f9beafbb152fd1c1d329f80b536c5a
#
_entry.id   88f9beafbb152fd1c1d329f80b536c5a
#
_cell.length_a   1.000
_cell.length_b   1.000
_cell.length_c   1.000
_cell.angle_alpha   90.00
_cell.angle_beta   90.00
_cell.angle_gamma   90.00
#
_symmetry.space_group_name_H-M   'P 1'
#
loop_
_entity.id
_entity.type
_entity.pdbx_description
1 polymer ?
#
loop_
_entity_poly.entity_id
_entity_poly.type
_entity_poly.pdbx_seq_one_letter_code
_entity_poly.pdbx_strand_id
1 'polypeptide(L)'
;MKITQIWFDSDFIYGKDDAGNQYQQSLLWYPNLKDADEKARQNYTFGFAGIHWRELNEEISFERFLYPDAVPTELQRFFLSHKEINVAEFAKRIGINPTLLRNYINGFKTPSKQRTEQIIQGRKELGKELLSAFEE
;
A
#
# COMPACT_ATOMS: atom_id res chain seq x y z
N MET A 1 14.05 14.11 12.44
CA MET A 1 13.10 14.78 11.54
C MET A 1 11.71 14.68 12.15
N LYS A 2 10.95 15.74 12.10
CA LYS A 2 9.63 15.78 12.69
C LYS A 2 8.65 16.41 11.71
N ILE A 3 7.59 15.70 11.39
CA ILE A 3 6.50 16.23 10.57
C ILE A 3 5.63 17.13 11.46
N THR A 4 5.41 18.34 11.00
CA THR A 4 4.64 19.34 11.75
C THR A 4 3.31 19.68 11.12
N GLN A 5 3.12 19.32 9.85
CA GLN A 5 1.90 19.61 9.10
C GLN A 5 1.63 18.47 8.14
N ILE A 6 0.37 18.04 8.04
CA ILE A 6 -0.06 17.03 7.06
C ILE A 6 -1.30 17.51 6.31
N TRP A 7 -1.48 17.00 5.09
CA TRP A 7 -2.69 17.18 4.30
C TRP A 7 -2.86 15.98 3.35
N PHE A 8 -4.02 15.88 2.74
CA PHE A 8 -4.42 14.72 1.94
C PHE A 8 -4.98 15.15 0.59
N ASP A 9 -4.80 14.29 -0.40
CA ASP A 9 -5.71 14.24 -1.55
C ASP A 9 -6.35 12.84 -1.59
N SER A 10 -6.93 12.45 -2.72
CA SER A 10 -7.60 11.15 -2.83
C SER A 10 -6.64 9.97 -2.75
N ASP A 11 -5.36 10.16 -3.09
CA ASP A 11 -4.39 9.08 -3.27
C ASP A 11 -3.20 9.14 -2.34
N PHE A 12 -2.88 10.31 -1.78
CA PHE A 12 -1.68 10.54 -0.99
C PHE A 12 -1.94 11.26 0.31
N ILE A 13 -1.11 10.97 1.30
CA ILE A 13 -0.89 11.83 2.45
C ILE A 13 0.41 12.58 2.24
N TYR A 14 0.39 13.89 2.49
CA TYR A 14 1.55 14.77 2.39
C TYR A 14 1.97 15.21 3.78
N GLY A 15 3.27 15.40 3.95
CA GLY A 15 3.81 15.92 5.20
C GLY A 15 4.84 17.00 4.94
N LYS A 16 4.93 17.95 5.86
CA LYS A 16 5.96 18.98 5.86
C LYS A 16 6.68 18.93 7.18
N ASP A 17 8.02 18.93 7.14
CA ASP A 17 8.82 18.90 8.35
C ASP A 17 9.08 20.30 8.90
N ASP A 18 9.80 20.36 10.03
CA ASP A 18 10.15 21.59 10.71
C ASP A 18 11.17 22.45 9.93
N ALA A 19 11.85 21.87 8.93
CA ALA A 19 12.76 22.56 8.04
C ALA A 19 12.10 23.03 6.74
N GLY A 20 10.81 22.72 6.53
CA GLY A 20 10.06 23.11 5.35
C GLY A 20 10.11 22.13 4.20
N ASN A 21 10.75 20.98 4.37
CA ASN A 21 10.78 19.94 3.35
C ASN A 21 9.44 19.23 3.27
N GLN A 22 9.02 18.90 2.04
CA GLN A 22 7.75 18.22 1.79
C GLN A 22 7.99 16.76 1.38
N TYR A 23 7.11 15.90 1.85
CA TYR A 23 7.14 14.46 1.62
C TYR A 23 5.74 13.97 1.25
N GLN A 24 5.68 12.78 0.65
CA GLN A 24 4.39 12.15 0.36
C GLN A 24 4.46 10.65 0.57
N GLN A 25 3.31 10.06 0.88
CA GLN A 25 3.13 8.62 0.95
C GLN A 25 1.81 8.23 0.29
N SER A 26 1.80 7.10 -0.40
CA SER A 26 0.58 6.58 -0.98
C SER A 26 -0.36 6.07 0.11
N LEU A 27 -1.63 6.44 0.03
CA LEU A 27 -2.67 5.94 0.92
C LEU A 27 -2.96 4.45 0.71
N LEU A 28 -2.46 3.84 -0.35
CA LEU A 28 -2.57 2.40 -0.54
C LEU A 28 -1.88 1.61 0.56
N TRP A 29 -0.84 2.18 1.18
CA TRP A 29 -0.17 1.57 2.34
C TRP A 29 -1.01 1.66 3.62
N TYR A 30 -2.01 2.54 3.64
CA TYR A 30 -2.78 2.85 4.84
C TYR A 30 -4.28 2.76 4.55
N PRO A 31 -4.80 1.52 4.38
CA PRO A 31 -6.20 1.33 3.97
C PRO A 31 -7.22 1.98 4.90
N ASN A 32 -6.93 2.03 6.21
CA ASN A 32 -7.84 2.65 7.16
C ASN A 32 -7.96 4.18 6.95
N LEU A 33 -6.89 4.81 6.45
CA LEU A 33 -6.91 6.23 6.08
C LEU A 33 -7.54 6.43 4.71
N LYS A 34 -7.24 5.55 3.77
CA LYS A 34 -7.77 5.66 2.40
C LYS A 34 -9.29 5.58 2.39
N ASP A 35 -9.86 4.69 3.18
CA ASP A 35 -11.31 4.47 3.26
C ASP A 35 -12.02 5.46 4.19
N ALA A 36 -11.29 6.28 4.94
CA ALA A 36 -11.85 7.23 5.88
C ALA A 36 -12.36 8.49 5.20
N ASP A 37 -13.37 9.10 5.79
CA ASP A 37 -13.85 10.41 5.36
C ASP A 37 -12.89 11.53 5.83
N GLU A 38 -13.14 12.74 5.38
CA GLU A 38 -12.29 13.90 5.72
C GLU A 38 -12.26 14.16 7.22
N LYS A 39 -13.39 14.06 7.89
CA LYS A 39 -13.49 14.28 9.33
C LYS A 39 -12.60 13.31 10.10
N ALA A 40 -12.66 12.02 9.74
CA ALA A 40 -11.85 10.99 10.38
C ALA A 40 -10.35 11.20 10.11
N ARG A 41 -9.99 11.61 8.88
CA ARG A 41 -8.60 11.93 8.53
C ARG A 41 -8.04 13.10 9.30
N GLN A 42 -8.86 14.07 9.68
CA GLN A 42 -8.44 15.24 10.45
C GLN A 42 -8.34 14.96 11.95
N ASN A 43 -8.83 13.82 12.41
CA ASN A 43 -8.80 13.44 13.82
C ASN A 43 -7.53 12.69 14.17
N TYR A 44 -6.41 13.39 14.19
CA TYR A 44 -5.09 12.85 14.48
C TYR A 44 -4.38 13.64 15.58
N THR A 45 -3.36 13.00 16.16
CA THR A 45 -2.45 13.63 17.11
C THR A 45 -1.01 13.37 16.69
N PHE A 46 -0.14 14.35 16.92
CA PHE A 46 1.29 14.18 16.75
C PHE A 46 1.88 13.61 18.03
N GLY A 47 2.57 12.47 17.91
CA GLY A 47 3.35 11.90 18.98
C GLY A 47 4.83 12.25 18.84
N PHE A 48 5.65 11.65 19.70
CA PHE A 48 7.10 11.86 19.67
C PHE A 48 7.75 11.38 18.37
N ALA A 49 7.30 10.25 17.85
CA ALA A 49 7.93 9.61 16.69
C ALA A 49 6.99 9.43 15.48
N GLY A 50 5.77 9.92 15.57
CA GLY A 50 4.81 9.70 14.49
C GLY A 50 3.47 10.35 14.71
N ILE A 51 2.57 10.07 13.79
CA ILE A 51 1.21 10.60 13.74
C ILE A 51 0.25 9.46 14.05
N HIS A 52 -0.75 9.72 14.89
CA HIS A 52 -1.69 8.71 15.36
C HIS A 52 -3.13 9.08 15.03
N TRP A 53 -3.84 8.15 14.40
CA TRP A 53 -5.29 8.20 14.20
C TRP A 53 -5.91 7.11 15.06
N ARG A 54 -6.18 7.44 16.32
CA ARG A 54 -6.61 6.45 17.32
C ARG A 54 -7.90 5.75 16.92
N GLU A 55 -8.89 6.50 16.45
CA GLU A 55 -10.19 5.92 16.07
C GLU A 55 -10.10 5.04 14.82
N LEU A 56 -9.15 5.30 13.95
CA LEU A 56 -8.92 4.49 12.75
C LEU A 56 -7.94 3.34 13.00
N ASN A 57 -7.38 3.26 14.20
CA ASN A 57 -6.31 2.30 14.52
C ASN A 57 -5.18 2.36 13.49
N GLU A 58 -4.72 3.57 13.19
CA GLU A 58 -3.68 3.81 12.21
C GLU A 58 -2.59 4.72 12.77
N GLU A 59 -1.36 4.47 12.35
CA GLU A 59 -0.19 5.19 12.81
C GLU A 59 0.83 5.28 11.68
N ILE A 60 1.45 6.45 11.52
CA ILE A 60 2.54 6.63 10.54
C ILE A 60 3.72 7.28 11.27
N SER A 61 4.86 6.58 11.32
CA SER A 61 6.06 7.17 11.88
C SER A 61 6.59 8.30 11.00
N PHE A 62 7.22 9.30 11.61
CA PHE A 62 7.85 10.39 10.84
C PHE A 62 8.92 9.86 9.89
N GLU A 63 9.69 8.88 10.35
CA GLU A 63 10.74 8.25 9.56
C GLU A 63 10.20 7.64 8.25
N ARG A 64 8.97 7.15 8.27
CA ARG A 64 8.34 6.53 7.09
C ARG A 64 8.29 7.49 5.90
N PHE A 65 8.17 8.79 6.14
CA PHE A 65 8.15 9.79 5.07
C PHE A 65 9.48 9.92 4.33
N LEU A 66 10.57 9.39 4.89
CA LEU A 66 11.90 9.45 4.28
C LEU A 66 12.16 8.31 3.29
N TYR A 67 11.32 7.27 3.27
CA TYR A 67 11.59 6.11 2.45
C TYR A 67 11.26 6.38 0.98
N PRO A 68 12.19 6.05 0.05
CA PRO A 68 11.98 6.26 -1.38
C PRO A 68 10.86 5.39 -1.96
N ASP A 69 10.55 4.27 -1.30
CA ASP A 69 9.53 3.31 -1.71
C ASP A 69 8.14 3.69 -1.21
N ALA A 70 7.94 4.94 -0.84
CA ALA A 70 6.64 5.44 -0.38
C ALA A 70 5.55 5.35 -1.45
N VAL A 71 5.94 5.30 -2.74
CA VAL A 71 5.02 5.09 -3.85
C VAL A 71 5.07 3.62 -4.26
N PRO A 72 3.95 2.87 -4.15
CA PRO A 72 3.94 1.45 -4.51
C PRO A 72 4.26 1.23 -5.99
N THR A 73 4.95 0.13 -6.28
CA THR A 73 5.13 -0.35 -7.66
C THR A 73 3.78 -0.78 -8.23
N GLU A 74 3.71 -1.01 -9.54
CA GLU A 74 2.49 -1.50 -10.19
C GLU A 74 2.01 -2.82 -9.57
N LEU A 75 2.93 -3.75 -9.31
CA LEU A 75 2.62 -5.03 -8.68
C LEU A 75 2.03 -4.83 -7.28
N GLN A 76 2.67 -4.02 -6.47
CA GLN A 76 2.18 -3.70 -5.12
C GLN A 76 0.82 -3.02 -5.17
N ARG A 77 0.64 -2.06 -6.06
CA ARG A 77 -0.62 -1.34 -6.24
C ARG A 77 -1.76 -2.29 -6.59
N PHE A 78 -1.50 -3.25 -7.47
CA PHE A 78 -2.50 -4.25 -7.84
C PHE A 78 -3.03 -4.99 -6.61
N PHE A 79 -2.15 -5.58 -5.81
CA PHE A 79 -2.57 -6.35 -4.63
C PHE A 79 -3.15 -5.47 -3.53
N LEU A 80 -2.59 -4.29 -3.31
CA LEU A 80 -3.09 -3.36 -2.29
C LEU A 80 -4.47 -2.81 -2.63
N SER A 81 -4.81 -2.73 -3.92
CA SER A 81 -6.09 -2.23 -4.40
C SER A 81 -7.16 -3.32 -4.53
N HIS A 82 -6.78 -4.59 -4.45
CA HIS A 82 -7.67 -5.73 -4.66
C HIS A 82 -7.63 -6.68 -3.48
N LYS A 83 -8.14 -6.21 -2.35
CA LYS A 83 -8.17 -6.99 -1.09
C LYS A 83 -9.01 -8.25 -1.19
N GLU A 84 -9.91 -8.33 -2.16
CA GLU A 84 -10.71 -9.50 -2.47
C GLU A 84 -9.88 -10.68 -2.96
N ILE A 85 -8.64 -10.44 -3.40
CA ILE A 85 -7.72 -11.51 -3.82
C ILE A 85 -7.06 -12.10 -2.59
N ASN A 86 -7.24 -13.41 -2.41
CA ASN A 86 -6.52 -14.17 -1.40
C ASN A 86 -5.06 -14.37 -1.84
N VAL A 87 -4.15 -13.64 -1.23
CA VAL A 87 -2.73 -13.63 -1.61
C VAL A 87 -2.11 -15.02 -1.48
N ALA A 88 -2.42 -15.76 -0.41
CA ALA A 88 -1.86 -17.10 -0.21
C ALA A 88 -2.30 -18.06 -1.30
N GLU A 89 -3.58 -18.06 -1.66
CA GLU A 89 -4.11 -18.93 -2.69
C GLU A 89 -3.62 -18.52 -4.09
N PHE A 90 -3.54 -17.22 -4.36
CA PHE A 90 -2.95 -16.73 -5.61
C PHE A 90 -1.50 -17.16 -5.75
N ALA A 91 -0.70 -17.06 -4.68
CA ALA A 91 0.69 -17.51 -4.69
C ALA A 91 0.81 -19.00 -5.05
N LYS A 92 -0.02 -19.83 -4.42
CA LYS A 92 -0.05 -21.27 -4.72
C LYS A 92 -0.41 -21.54 -6.17
N ARG A 93 -1.37 -20.83 -6.70
CA ARG A 93 -1.81 -20.96 -8.10
C ARG A 93 -0.66 -20.73 -9.09
N ILE A 94 0.19 -19.76 -8.83
CA ILE A 94 1.30 -19.39 -9.72
C ILE A 94 2.63 -20.07 -9.34
N GLY A 95 2.64 -20.92 -8.30
CA GLY A 95 3.83 -21.66 -7.89
C GLY A 95 4.85 -20.86 -7.11
N ILE A 96 4.42 -19.82 -6.40
CA ILE A 96 5.28 -19.00 -5.55
C ILE A 96 4.93 -19.25 -4.08
N ASN A 97 5.96 -19.27 -3.22
CA ASN A 97 5.73 -19.34 -1.78
C ASN A 97 4.90 -18.15 -1.30
N PRO A 98 3.80 -18.36 -0.54
CA PRO A 98 2.94 -17.27 -0.08
C PRO A 98 3.65 -16.20 0.73
N THR A 99 4.58 -16.59 1.59
CA THR A 99 5.37 -15.63 2.39
C THR A 99 6.24 -14.75 1.50
N LEU A 100 6.82 -15.34 0.46
CA LEU A 100 7.64 -14.61 -0.50
C LEU A 100 6.79 -13.57 -1.25
N LEU A 101 5.61 -13.96 -1.71
CA LEU A 101 4.71 -13.02 -2.40
C LEU A 101 4.31 -11.87 -1.47
N ARG A 102 3.97 -12.15 -0.21
CA ARG A 102 3.68 -11.11 0.77
C ARG A 102 4.85 -10.15 0.98
N ASN A 103 6.08 -10.68 1.00
CA ASN A 103 7.27 -9.84 1.13
C ASN A 103 7.46 -8.91 -0.08
N TYR A 104 7.12 -9.36 -1.27
CA TYR A 104 7.11 -8.50 -2.46
C TYR A 104 6.06 -7.39 -2.35
N ILE A 105 4.85 -7.76 -1.93
CA ILE A 105 3.74 -6.80 -1.78
C ILE A 105 4.08 -5.75 -0.73
N ASN A 106 4.68 -6.16 0.39
CA ASN A 106 4.98 -5.26 1.50
C ASN A 106 6.31 -4.51 1.35
N GLY A 107 7.06 -4.78 0.28
CA GLY A 107 8.30 -4.07 0.01
C GLY A 107 9.52 -4.58 0.75
N PHE A 108 9.42 -5.71 1.47
CA PHE A 108 10.57 -6.31 2.16
C PHE A 108 11.56 -6.98 1.22
N LYS A 109 11.08 -7.38 0.04
CA LYS A 109 11.92 -7.95 -1.03
C LYS A 109 11.47 -7.39 -2.37
N THR A 110 12.42 -7.27 -3.29
CA THR A 110 12.16 -6.85 -4.66
C THR A 110 12.19 -8.10 -5.56
N PRO A 111 11.13 -8.38 -6.31
CA PRO A 111 11.12 -9.53 -7.21
C PRO A 111 12.07 -9.30 -8.39
N SER A 112 12.66 -10.39 -8.87
CA SER A 112 13.43 -10.39 -10.13
C SER A 112 12.49 -10.10 -11.30
N LYS A 113 13.08 -9.76 -12.45
CA LYS A 113 12.30 -9.56 -13.68
C LYS A 113 11.50 -10.80 -14.03
N GLN A 114 12.12 -11.98 -13.94
CA GLN A 114 11.45 -13.25 -14.21
C GLN A 114 10.29 -13.51 -13.26
N ARG A 115 10.48 -13.24 -11.98
CA ARG A 115 9.44 -13.42 -10.97
C ARG A 115 8.29 -12.45 -11.18
N THR A 116 8.59 -11.20 -11.54
CA THR A 116 7.58 -10.18 -11.86
C THR A 116 6.73 -10.63 -13.05
N GLU A 117 7.35 -11.15 -14.11
CA GLU A 117 6.64 -11.66 -15.28
C GLU A 117 5.73 -12.84 -14.92
N GLN A 118 6.19 -13.74 -14.05
CA GLN A 118 5.40 -14.87 -13.55
C GLN A 118 4.14 -14.40 -12.84
N ILE A 119 4.27 -13.38 -11.99
CA ILE A 119 3.14 -12.81 -11.25
C ILE A 119 2.16 -12.12 -12.20
N ILE A 120 2.68 -11.34 -13.15
CA ILE A 120 1.85 -10.65 -14.14
C ILE A 120 1.09 -11.66 -15.00
N GLN A 121 1.74 -12.74 -15.42
CA GLN A 121 1.10 -13.79 -16.21
C GLN A 121 -0.03 -14.47 -15.42
N GLY A 122 0.20 -14.76 -14.14
CA GLY A 122 -0.81 -15.32 -13.27
C GLY A 122 -2.02 -14.40 -13.11
N ARG A 123 -1.78 -13.10 -12.99
CA ARG A 123 -2.83 -12.09 -12.94
C ARG A 123 -3.68 -12.08 -14.21
N LYS A 124 -3.03 -12.14 -15.36
CA LYS A 124 -3.72 -12.18 -16.66
C LYS A 124 -4.59 -13.42 -16.83
N GLU A 125 -4.09 -14.56 -16.43
CA GLU A 125 -4.84 -15.82 -16.49
C GLU A 125 -6.05 -15.79 -15.56
N LEU A 126 -5.88 -15.31 -14.34
CA LEU A 126 -6.99 -15.13 -13.41
C LEU A 126 -8.04 -14.15 -13.99
N GLY A 127 -7.59 -13.05 -14.58
CA GLY A 127 -8.47 -12.07 -15.20
C GLY A 127 -9.32 -12.67 -16.31
N LYS A 128 -8.72 -13.50 -17.15
CA LYS A 128 -9.44 -14.20 -18.23
C LYS A 128 -10.50 -15.16 -17.67
N GLU A 129 -10.16 -15.90 -16.63
CA GLU A 129 -11.13 -16.80 -15.99
C GLU A 129 -12.29 -16.05 -15.36
N LEU A 130 -12.00 -14.95 -14.65
CA LEU A 130 -13.04 -14.14 -14.03
C LEU A 130 -13.96 -13.49 -15.07
N LEU A 131 -13.37 -13.04 -16.17
CA LEU A 131 -14.13 -12.43 -17.27
C LEU A 131 -15.07 -13.43 -17.94
N SER A 132 -14.65 -14.68 -18.10
CA SER A 132 -15.42 -15.72 -18.78
C SER A 132 -16.27 -16.59 -17.85
N ALA A 133 -16.15 -16.43 -16.53
CA ALA A 133 -16.74 -17.35 -15.55
C ALA A 133 -18.27 -17.51 -15.69
N PHE A 134 -18.98 -16.52 -16.14
CA PHE A 134 -20.43 -16.55 -16.32
C PHE A 134 -20.88 -16.22 -17.73
N GLU A 135 -19.98 -16.32 -18.70
CA GLU A 135 -20.34 -16.19 -20.12
C GLU A 135 -21.08 -17.43 -20.58
N GLU A 136 -22.13 -17.22 -21.37
CA GLU A 136 -22.92 -18.27 -21.97
C GLU A 136 -22.82 -18.27 -23.51
#